data_e1a3a2a9170a44fa3917f6a4f64ae8f1
#
_entry.id   e1a3a2a9170a44fa3917f6a4f64ae8f1
#
_cell.length_a   1.000
_cell.length_b   1.000
_cell.length_c   1.000
_cell.angle_alpha   90.00
_cell.angle_beta   90.00
_cell.angle_gamma   90.00
#
_symmetry.space_group_name_H-M   'P 1'
#
loop_
_entity.id
_entity.type
_entity.pdbx_description
1 polymer ?
#
loop_
_entity_poly.entity_id
_entity_poly.type
_entity_poly.pdbx_seq_one_letter_code
_entity_poly.pdbx_strand_id
1 'polypeptide(L)'
;RLGVKIADFREDLLSGLDGLHFHTLCEQGADALAATLEAVEEKFGKYLYGMKWLNFGGGHHITRADYDIPLLKRLIRHVQETYDVAVYLEPGEAVALNAGFLVAEVLDVQTDGNVILNTSAACHMPDVIEMPYRPPVIGAGEAGEKVHTYTLAGPTCLAGDTIGTYSFDTPLVVGDRVVFGDMAIYTMVKNNTFNGMPLPNIVAVSPSGEWEIVREFGYDDFKMRL
;
A
#
# COMPACT_ATOMS: atom_id res chain seq x y z
N ARG A 1 -4.18 -18.84 -0.24
CA ARG A 1 -3.29 -19.44 0.78
C ARG A 1 -3.93 -19.38 2.17
N LEU A 2 -4.51 -18.27 2.57
CA LEU A 2 -5.20 -18.07 3.84
C LEU A 2 -6.71 -18.24 3.68
N GLY A 3 -7.41 -18.44 4.79
CA GLY A 3 -8.86 -18.63 4.86
C GLY A 3 -9.30 -20.09 4.78
N VAL A 4 -10.57 -20.34 5.08
CA VAL A 4 -11.19 -21.65 5.10
C VAL A 4 -12.09 -21.79 3.87
N LYS A 5 -11.83 -22.78 3.04
CA LYS A 5 -12.66 -23.09 1.88
C LYS A 5 -13.97 -23.76 2.34
N ILE A 6 -15.04 -23.63 1.54
CA ILE A 6 -16.33 -24.25 1.89
C ILE A 6 -16.23 -25.77 2.10
N ALA A 7 -15.35 -26.46 1.38
CA ALA A 7 -15.13 -27.90 1.54
C ALA A 7 -14.52 -28.28 2.90
N ASP A 8 -13.80 -27.36 3.52
CA ASP A 8 -13.12 -27.54 4.81
C ASP A 8 -13.85 -26.81 5.95
N PHE A 9 -14.99 -26.18 5.64
CA PHE A 9 -15.73 -25.36 6.60
C PHE A 9 -16.49 -26.24 7.60
N ARG A 10 -16.27 -25.98 8.88
CA ARG A 10 -16.80 -26.76 10.00
C ARG A 10 -17.90 -25.99 10.71
N GLU A 11 -19.13 -26.31 10.43
CA GLU A 11 -20.32 -25.70 11.05
C GLU A 11 -20.36 -25.91 12.57
N ASP A 12 -19.88 -27.07 13.04
CA ASP A 12 -19.78 -27.40 14.45
C ASP A 12 -18.80 -26.54 15.25
N LEU A 13 -17.92 -25.79 14.56
CA LEU A 13 -16.96 -24.86 15.15
C LEU A 13 -17.45 -23.41 15.18
N LEU A 14 -18.65 -23.11 14.73
CA LEU A 14 -19.19 -21.75 14.71
C LEU A 14 -19.65 -21.25 16.08
N SER A 15 -19.79 -22.14 17.06
CA SER A 15 -20.19 -21.76 18.41
C SER A 15 -19.18 -20.76 19.01
N GLY A 16 -19.68 -19.59 19.42
CA GLY A 16 -18.86 -18.53 19.98
C GLY A 16 -18.28 -17.54 18.95
N LEU A 17 -18.54 -17.74 17.65
CA LEU A 17 -18.20 -16.76 16.63
C LEU A 17 -19.35 -15.77 16.45
N ASP A 18 -19.01 -14.49 16.38
CA ASP A 18 -19.97 -13.40 16.19
C ASP A 18 -20.10 -12.97 14.72
N GLY A 19 -19.22 -13.40 13.83
CA GLY A 19 -19.29 -13.02 12.41
C GLY A 19 -18.30 -13.76 11.53
N LEU A 20 -18.39 -13.49 10.23
CA LEU A 20 -17.48 -14.01 9.22
C LEU A 20 -16.73 -12.87 8.52
N HIS A 21 -15.56 -13.18 7.99
CA HIS A 21 -14.70 -12.26 7.29
C HIS A 21 -14.19 -12.88 6.00
N PHE A 22 -14.21 -12.12 4.92
CA PHE A 22 -13.47 -12.43 3.69
C PHE A 22 -12.62 -11.24 3.26
N HIS A 23 -11.46 -11.53 2.68
CA HIS A 23 -10.55 -10.53 2.11
C HIS A 23 -10.01 -11.11 0.81
N THR A 24 -10.67 -10.83 -0.29
CA THR A 24 -10.43 -11.47 -1.59
C THR A 24 -10.07 -10.49 -2.70
N LEU A 25 -10.16 -9.20 -2.40
CA LEU A 25 -9.90 -8.13 -3.34
C LEU A 25 -8.51 -7.51 -3.13
N CYS A 26 -7.93 -6.99 -4.21
CA CYS A 26 -6.74 -6.15 -4.17
C CYS A 26 -6.90 -5.13 -5.29
N GLU A 27 -6.94 -3.85 -4.94
CA GLU A 27 -7.08 -2.72 -5.88
C GLU A 27 -8.30 -2.83 -6.82
N GLN A 28 -9.42 -3.32 -6.29
CA GLN A 28 -10.62 -3.63 -7.05
C GLN A 28 -11.76 -2.62 -6.81
N GLY A 29 -12.71 -2.59 -7.74
CA GLY A 29 -13.93 -1.79 -7.66
C GLY A 29 -15.09 -2.51 -6.95
N ALA A 30 -16.23 -1.81 -6.85
CA ALA A 30 -17.45 -2.35 -6.24
C ALA A 30 -18.09 -3.47 -7.06
N ASP A 31 -17.83 -3.54 -8.35
CA ASP A 31 -18.25 -4.61 -9.26
C ASP A 31 -17.61 -5.95 -8.91
N ALA A 32 -16.31 -5.94 -8.63
CA ALA A 32 -15.60 -7.13 -8.15
C ALA A 32 -16.09 -7.57 -6.76
N LEU A 33 -16.44 -6.61 -5.88
CA LEU A 33 -17.10 -6.92 -4.61
C LEU A 33 -18.46 -7.57 -4.83
N ALA A 34 -19.27 -7.10 -5.78
CA ALA A 34 -20.56 -7.69 -6.08
C ALA A 34 -20.42 -9.16 -6.48
N ALA A 35 -19.52 -9.48 -7.40
CA ALA A 35 -19.25 -10.85 -7.82
C ALA A 35 -18.73 -11.74 -6.67
N THR A 36 -17.88 -11.16 -5.79
CA THR A 36 -17.39 -11.86 -4.61
C THR A 36 -18.51 -12.15 -3.63
N LEU A 37 -19.40 -11.18 -3.39
CA LEU A 37 -20.52 -11.31 -2.47
C LEU A 37 -21.51 -12.38 -2.94
N GLU A 38 -21.84 -12.45 -4.24
CA GLU A 38 -22.64 -13.54 -4.80
C GLU A 38 -22.06 -14.92 -4.44
N ALA A 39 -20.74 -15.10 -4.59
CA ALA A 39 -20.08 -16.34 -4.24
C ALA A 39 -20.05 -16.60 -2.72
N VAL A 40 -19.97 -15.56 -1.90
CA VAL A 40 -20.06 -15.68 -0.43
C VAL A 40 -21.47 -16.09 -0.02
N GLU A 41 -22.50 -15.47 -0.58
CA GLU A 41 -23.89 -15.78 -0.27
C GLU A 41 -24.26 -17.20 -0.72
N GLU A 42 -23.85 -17.62 -1.92
CA GLU A 42 -24.07 -18.97 -2.42
C GLU A 42 -23.49 -20.05 -1.47
N LYS A 43 -22.27 -19.81 -0.98
CA LYS A 43 -21.50 -20.83 -0.22
C LYS A 43 -21.68 -20.72 1.28
N PHE A 44 -21.77 -19.51 1.81
CA PHE A 44 -21.75 -19.23 3.24
C PHE A 44 -23.00 -18.50 3.75
N GLY A 45 -23.94 -18.09 2.88
CA GLY A 45 -25.10 -17.29 3.26
C GLY A 45 -25.92 -17.89 4.38
N LYS A 46 -26.14 -19.21 4.37
CA LYS A 46 -26.89 -19.90 5.44
C LYS A 46 -26.28 -19.74 6.83
N TYR A 47 -24.97 -19.47 6.92
CA TYR A 47 -24.26 -19.29 8.19
C TYR A 47 -24.29 -17.85 8.68
N LEU A 48 -24.69 -16.90 7.83
CA LEU A 48 -24.78 -15.49 8.19
C LEU A 48 -26.02 -15.21 9.06
N TYR A 49 -27.06 -16.01 8.92
CA TYR A 49 -28.22 -15.90 9.81
C TYR A 49 -27.83 -16.25 11.25
N GLY A 50 -27.99 -15.30 12.15
CA GLY A 50 -27.56 -15.43 13.55
C GLY A 50 -26.13 -14.93 13.85
N MET A 51 -25.37 -14.51 12.85
CA MET A 51 -24.15 -13.73 13.05
C MET A 51 -24.49 -12.28 13.42
N LYS A 52 -23.56 -11.58 14.04
CA LYS A 52 -23.69 -10.16 14.39
C LYS A 52 -23.09 -9.25 13.32
N TRP A 53 -22.14 -9.76 12.55
CA TRP A 53 -21.44 -8.97 11.53
C TRP A 53 -20.89 -9.82 10.38
N LEU A 54 -20.69 -9.15 9.22
CA LEU A 54 -19.93 -9.64 8.10
C LEU A 54 -18.89 -8.57 7.71
N ASN A 55 -17.63 -8.96 7.63
CA ASN A 55 -16.54 -8.09 7.20
C ASN A 55 -16.15 -8.42 5.76
N PHE A 56 -16.25 -7.42 4.87
CA PHE A 56 -15.92 -7.55 3.45
C PHE A 56 -14.41 -7.45 3.18
N GLY A 57 -13.59 -7.20 4.22
CA GLY A 57 -12.15 -7.05 4.10
C GLY A 57 -11.72 -5.74 3.42
N GLY A 58 -10.50 -5.74 2.96
CA GLY A 58 -9.88 -4.62 2.27
C GLY A 58 -9.76 -4.82 0.76
N GLY A 59 -8.85 -4.07 0.15
CA GLY A 59 -8.61 -4.06 -1.30
C GLY A 59 -9.62 -3.24 -2.10
N HIS A 60 -10.48 -2.49 -1.41
CA HIS A 60 -11.46 -1.58 -1.99
C HIS A 60 -10.85 -0.20 -2.20
N HIS A 61 -10.68 0.21 -3.44
CA HIS A 61 -10.18 1.55 -3.77
C HIS A 61 -11.31 2.61 -3.71
N ILE A 62 -11.96 2.75 -2.56
CA ILE A 62 -13.14 3.61 -2.38
C ILE A 62 -12.87 5.10 -2.55
N THR A 63 -11.60 5.50 -2.55
CA THR A 63 -11.14 6.89 -2.76
C THR A 63 -10.90 7.23 -4.23
N ARG A 64 -10.89 6.24 -5.13
CA ARG A 64 -10.77 6.50 -6.55
C ARG A 64 -11.98 7.25 -7.11
N ALA A 65 -11.72 8.19 -8.01
CA ALA A 65 -12.77 9.02 -8.62
C ALA A 65 -13.82 8.21 -9.41
N ASP A 66 -13.44 7.06 -9.96
CA ASP A 66 -14.27 6.15 -10.76
C ASP A 66 -14.88 5.00 -9.95
N TYR A 67 -14.71 4.98 -8.63
CA TYR A 67 -15.29 3.93 -7.78
C TYR A 67 -16.81 4.08 -7.65
N ASP A 68 -17.57 3.01 -7.91
CA ASP A 68 -19.05 3.01 -7.79
C ASP A 68 -19.49 2.95 -6.32
N ILE A 69 -19.45 4.09 -5.65
CA ILE A 69 -19.96 4.26 -4.27
C ILE A 69 -21.46 3.91 -4.16
N PRO A 70 -22.34 4.29 -5.11
CA PRO A 70 -23.74 3.84 -5.10
C PRO A 70 -23.88 2.32 -5.08
N LEU A 71 -23.10 1.59 -5.85
CA LEU A 71 -23.11 0.11 -5.84
C LEU A 71 -22.67 -0.43 -4.48
N LEU A 72 -21.56 0.06 -3.93
CA LEU A 72 -21.08 -0.32 -2.60
C LEU A 72 -22.19 -0.16 -1.54
N LYS A 73 -22.86 0.99 -1.54
CA LYS A 73 -23.96 1.26 -0.61
C LYS A 73 -25.14 0.29 -0.79
N ARG A 74 -25.47 -0.10 -2.02
CA ARG A 74 -26.50 -1.12 -2.27
C ARG A 74 -26.10 -2.49 -1.73
N LEU A 75 -24.86 -2.91 -1.95
CA LEU A 75 -24.34 -4.20 -1.46
C LEU A 75 -24.35 -4.25 0.06
N ILE A 76 -23.90 -3.19 0.73
CA ILE A 76 -23.94 -3.09 2.20
C ILE A 76 -25.37 -3.21 2.72
N ARG A 77 -26.30 -2.44 2.16
CA ARG A 77 -27.72 -2.49 2.58
C ARG A 77 -28.33 -3.87 2.34
N HIS A 78 -28.07 -4.47 1.17
CA HIS A 78 -28.55 -5.82 0.84
C HIS A 78 -28.16 -6.82 1.94
N VAL A 79 -26.89 -6.83 2.33
CA VAL A 79 -26.40 -7.77 3.37
C VAL A 79 -27.02 -7.46 4.74
N GLN A 80 -27.10 -6.18 5.11
CA GLN A 80 -27.71 -5.77 6.37
C GLN A 80 -29.19 -6.17 6.45
N GLU A 81 -29.96 -5.92 5.40
CA GLU A 81 -31.38 -6.21 5.34
C GLU A 81 -31.67 -7.72 5.24
N THR A 82 -30.80 -8.48 4.55
CA THR A 82 -31.00 -9.93 4.34
C THR A 82 -30.65 -10.75 5.57
N TYR A 83 -29.57 -10.40 6.27
CA TYR A 83 -29.01 -11.24 7.34
C TYR A 83 -29.10 -10.60 8.74
N ASP A 84 -29.54 -9.37 8.84
CA ASP A 84 -29.59 -8.58 10.10
C ASP A 84 -28.21 -8.46 10.77
N VAL A 85 -27.17 -8.15 9.98
CA VAL A 85 -25.78 -8.06 10.43
C VAL A 85 -25.19 -6.67 10.25
N ALA A 86 -24.24 -6.29 11.09
CA ALA A 86 -23.39 -5.14 10.83
C ALA A 86 -22.38 -5.46 9.72
N VAL A 87 -22.09 -4.51 8.83
CA VAL A 87 -21.07 -4.67 7.79
C VAL A 87 -19.83 -3.87 8.14
N TYR A 88 -18.67 -4.50 8.04
CA TYR A 88 -17.35 -3.88 8.20
C TYR A 88 -16.58 -3.90 6.89
N LEU A 89 -15.72 -2.91 6.72
CA LEU A 89 -14.76 -2.77 5.62
C LEU A 89 -13.37 -2.44 6.19
N GLU A 90 -12.33 -2.85 5.47
CA GLU A 90 -10.92 -2.60 5.84
C GLU A 90 -10.16 -1.84 4.72
N PRO A 91 -10.64 -0.68 4.25
CA PRO A 91 -10.04 0.03 3.12
C PRO A 91 -8.81 0.82 3.59
N GLY A 92 -7.67 0.17 3.76
CA GLY A 92 -6.43 0.78 4.27
C GLY A 92 -5.97 1.98 3.46
N GLU A 93 -6.06 1.91 2.13
CA GLU A 93 -5.75 3.02 1.24
C GLU A 93 -6.60 4.27 1.55
N ALA A 94 -7.88 4.13 1.79
CA ALA A 94 -8.77 5.26 2.07
C ALA A 94 -8.38 6.04 3.34
N VAL A 95 -7.64 5.41 4.26
CA VAL A 95 -7.17 6.03 5.49
C VAL A 95 -5.85 6.77 5.28
N ALA A 96 -4.95 6.24 4.47
CA ALA A 96 -3.56 6.70 4.40
C ALA A 96 -3.11 7.16 3.00
N LEU A 97 -4.01 7.17 1.99
CA LEU A 97 -3.69 7.66 0.64
C LEU A 97 -3.17 9.10 0.70
N ASN A 98 -2.02 9.32 0.06
CA ASN A 98 -1.32 10.63 0.01
C ASN A 98 -0.98 11.23 1.39
N ALA A 99 -0.99 10.43 2.46
CA ALA A 99 -0.68 10.92 3.80
C ALA A 99 0.81 11.04 4.10
N GLY A 100 1.70 10.45 3.27
CA GLY A 100 3.13 10.50 3.49
C GLY A 100 3.97 10.59 2.22
N PHE A 101 5.11 11.21 2.37
CA PHE A 101 6.14 11.33 1.34
C PHE A 101 7.45 10.70 1.83
N LEU A 102 8.22 10.12 0.92
CA LEU A 102 9.59 9.73 1.19
C LEU A 102 10.52 10.69 0.44
N VAL A 103 11.36 11.40 1.19
CA VAL A 103 12.36 12.31 0.63
C VAL A 103 13.70 11.61 0.57
N ALA A 104 14.26 11.50 -0.61
CA ALA A 104 15.56 10.89 -0.85
C ALA A 104 16.54 11.91 -1.46
N GLU A 105 17.82 11.67 -1.24
CA GLU A 105 18.91 12.47 -1.80
C GLU A 105 19.61 11.72 -2.92
N VAL A 106 19.96 12.40 -3.99
CA VAL A 106 20.81 11.90 -5.07
C VAL A 106 22.25 11.76 -4.57
N LEU A 107 22.77 10.54 -4.58
CA LEU A 107 24.15 10.22 -4.20
C LEU A 107 25.09 10.20 -5.39
N ASP A 108 24.61 9.75 -6.56
CA ASP A 108 25.41 9.63 -7.78
C ASP A 108 24.51 9.71 -9.01
N VAL A 109 25.04 10.28 -10.09
CA VAL A 109 24.41 10.36 -11.42
C VAL A 109 25.36 9.71 -12.43
N GLN A 110 25.02 8.54 -12.91
CA GLN A 110 25.85 7.76 -13.80
C GLN A 110 25.63 8.13 -15.28
N THR A 111 26.66 7.93 -16.08
CA THR A 111 26.65 8.33 -17.51
C THR A 111 25.70 7.51 -18.36
N ASP A 112 25.27 6.34 -17.90
CA ASP A 112 24.29 5.48 -18.54
C ASP A 112 22.83 5.81 -18.19
N GLY A 113 22.61 6.86 -17.38
CA GLY A 113 21.29 7.34 -16.98
C GLY A 113 20.76 6.72 -15.67
N ASN A 114 21.55 5.93 -14.97
CA ASN A 114 21.20 5.51 -13.61
C ASN A 114 21.48 6.62 -12.61
N VAL A 115 20.59 6.81 -11.65
CA VAL A 115 20.74 7.73 -10.51
C VAL A 115 20.59 6.95 -9.22
N ILE A 116 21.64 6.97 -8.40
CA ILE A 116 21.67 6.28 -7.12
C ILE A 116 21.19 7.23 -6.03
N LEU A 117 20.21 6.78 -5.27
CA LEU A 117 19.62 7.53 -4.16
C LEU A 117 20.07 6.97 -2.81
N ASN A 118 19.95 7.76 -1.75
CA ASN A 118 20.11 7.28 -0.37
C ASN A 118 18.87 6.53 0.17
N THR A 119 17.97 6.12 -0.70
CA THR A 119 16.84 5.23 -0.42
C THR A 119 16.94 3.97 -1.28
N SER A 120 16.18 2.95 -0.93
CA SER A 120 16.23 1.64 -1.57
C SER A 120 14.81 1.11 -1.78
N ALA A 121 14.53 0.58 -2.97
CA ALA A 121 13.29 -0.12 -3.22
C ALA A 121 13.15 -1.32 -2.26
N ALA A 122 14.23 -2.11 -2.11
CA ALA A 122 14.24 -3.29 -1.27
C ALA A 122 14.02 -2.99 0.23
N CYS A 123 14.53 -1.85 0.70
CA CYS A 123 14.51 -1.52 2.13
C CYS A 123 13.36 -0.61 2.53
N HIS A 124 12.98 0.35 1.68
CA HIS A 124 12.06 1.41 2.07
C HIS A 124 10.75 1.41 1.31
N MET A 125 10.64 0.69 0.19
CA MET A 125 9.42 0.56 -0.61
C MET A 125 9.35 -0.83 -1.29
N PRO A 126 9.37 -1.93 -0.50
CA PRO A 126 9.51 -3.28 -1.05
C PRO A 126 8.38 -3.68 -2.00
N ASP A 127 7.21 -3.08 -1.92
CA ASP A 127 6.10 -3.35 -2.85
C ASP A 127 6.42 -2.94 -4.30
N VAL A 128 7.37 -2.02 -4.52
CA VAL A 128 7.90 -1.74 -5.87
C VAL A 128 8.47 -2.99 -6.54
N ILE A 129 9.02 -3.91 -5.73
CA ILE A 129 9.60 -5.18 -6.21
C ILE A 129 8.59 -6.33 -6.10
N GLU A 130 7.85 -6.42 -4.98
CA GLU A 130 6.96 -7.53 -4.65
C GLU A 130 5.63 -7.48 -5.42
N MET A 131 5.09 -6.28 -5.63
CA MET A 131 3.86 -5.99 -6.35
C MET A 131 4.14 -4.86 -7.36
N PRO A 132 4.91 -5.07 -8.42
CA PRO A 132 5.57 -4.04 -9.20
C PRO A 132 4.67 -2.87 -9.58
N TYR A 133 5.00 -1.70 -9.09
CA TYR A 133 4.42 -0.42 -9.46
C TYR A 133 5.50 0.66 -9.47
N ARG A 134 5.21 1.79 -10.07
CA ARG A 134 6.11 2.95 -10.10
C ARG A 134 5.55 4.04 -9.18
N PRO A 135 6.19 4.32 -8.03
CA PRO A 135 5.75 5.36 -7.12
C PRO A 135 5.69 6.73 -7.83
N PRO A 136 4.70 7.58 -7.54
CA PRO A 136 4.69 8.93 -8.07
C PRO A 136 5.86 9.74 -7.49
N VAL A 137 6.55 10.49 -8.34
CA VAL A 137 7.62 11.42 -7.95
C VAL A 137 7.15 12.84 -8.22
N ILE A 138 7.20 13.69 -7.21
CA ILE A 138 6.76 15.09 -7.31
C ILE A 138 7.60 15.82 -8.37
N GLY A 139 6.94 16.42 -9.34
CA GLY A 139 7.58 17.16 -10.41
C GLY A 139 8.20 16.33 -11.54
N ALA A 140 8.21 14.99 -11.43
CA ALA A 140 8.66 14.11 -12.50
C ALA A 140 7.52 13.76 -13.48
N GLY A 141 7.89 13.29 -14.66
CA GLY A 141 7.02 12.76 -15.70
C GLY A 141 7.31 11.28 -16.00
N GLU A 142 6.56 10.74 -16.95
CA GLU A 142 6.82 9.43 -17.54
C GLU A 142 8.17 9.39 -18.25
N ALA A 143 8.70 8.18 -18.46
CA ALA A 143 9.95 8.02 -19.19
C ALA A 143 9.87 8.68 -20.58
N GLY A 144 10.77 9.64 -20.85
CA GLY A 144 10.81 10.37 -22.11
C GLY A 144 9.79 11.49 -22.29
N GLU A 145 8.94 11.74 -21.30
CA GLU A 145 7.98 12.86 -21.34
C GLU A 145 8.67 14.22 -21.22
N LYS A 146 9.73 14.29 -20.42
CA LYS A 146 10.53 15.49 -20.19
C LYS A 146 11.96 15.31 -20.71
N VAL A 147 12.73 16.39 -20.67
CA VAL A 147 14.06 16.50 -21.32
C VAL A 147 15.08 15.48 -20.79
N HIS A 148 15.11 15.24 -19.49
CA HIS A 148 16.11 14.40 -18.84
C HIS A 148 15.47 13.14 -18.26
N THR A 149 15.82 11.96 -18.77
CA THR A 149 15.27 10.68 -18.31
C THR A 149 16.33 9.91 -17.54
N TYR A 150 15.94 9.39 -16.35
CA TYR A 150 16.79 8.64 -15.45
C TYR A 150 16.07 7.41 -14.91
N THR A 151 16.84 6.36 -14.62
CA THR A 151 16.39 5.23 -13.81
C THR A 151 16.89 5.45 -12.37
N LEU A 152 15.94 5.62 -11.44
CA LEU A 152 16.21 5.79 -10.03
C LEU A 152 16.41 4.44 -9.36
N ALA A 153 17.49 4.28 -8.60
CA ALA A 153 17.89 3.02 -7.96
C ALA A 153 18.45 3.25 -6.56
N GLY A 154 18.41 2.22 -5.74
CA GLY A 154 19.02 2.21 -4.42
C GLY A 154 20.49 1.74 -4.45
N PRO A 155 21.21 1.90 -3.33
CA PRO A 155 22.64 1.57 -3.24
C PRO A 155 22.90 0.14 -2.75
N THR A 156 21.89 -0.73 -2.61
CA THR A 156 22.09 -2.07 -2.08
C THR A 156 22.64 -3.04 -3.12
N CYS A 157 23.19 -4.17 -2.68
CA CYS A 157 23.71 -5.20 -3.58
C CYS A 157 22.63 -6.04 -4.28
N LEU A 158 21.33 -5.79 -3.99
CA LEU A 158 20.24 -6.48 -4.67
C LEU A 158 20.15 -5.96 -6.11
N ALA A 159 20.33 -6.83 -7.10
CA ALA A 159 20.25 -6.44 -8.52
C ALA A 159 18.93 -5.79 -8.92
N GLY A 160 17.83 -6.14 -8.23
CA GLY A 160 16.50 -5.55 -8.42
C GLY A 160 16.21 -4.30 -7.60
N ASP A 161 17.22 -3.67 -6.96
CA ASP A 161 17.02 -2.44 -6.17
C ASP A 161 16.85 -1.21 -7.07
N THR A 162 15.86 -1.30 -7.95
CA THR A 162 15.48 -0.29 -8.91
C THR A 162 14.07 0.20 -8.60
N ILE A 163 13.88 1.51 -8.54
CA ILE A 163 12.59 2.11 -8.18
C ILE A 163 11.74 2.34 -9.44
N GLY A 164 12.34 2.88 -10.49
CA GLY A 164 11.65 3.12 -11.74
C GLY A 164 12.34 4.15 -12.61
N THR A 165 11.82 4.33 -13.84
CA THR A 165 12.32 5.32 -14.79
C THR A 165 11.41 6.54 -14.83
N TYR A 166 11.99 7.71 -14.70
CA TYR A 166 11.32 9.01 -14.61
C TYR A 166 11.99 10.04 -15.52
N SER A 167 11.27 11.09 -15.87
CA SER A 167 11.84 12.22 -16.59
C SER A 167 11.64 13.54 -15.83
N PHE A 168 12.60 14.48 -16.01
CA PHE A 168 12.68 15.75 -15.32
C PHE A 168 12.92 16.90 -16.30
N ASP A 169 12.47 18.11 -15.96
CA ASP A 169 12.69 19.29 -16.79
C ASP A 169 14.14 19.79 -16.70
N THR A 170 14.79 19.58 -15.56
CA THR A 170 16.19 19.92 -15.29
C THR A 170 17.01 18.66 -15.00
N PRO A 171 18.32 18.66 -15.33
CA PRO A 171 19.16 17.52 -15.00
C PRO A 171 19.27 17.35 -13.48
N LEU A 172 19.24 16.10 -13.02
CA LEU A 172 19.54 15.76 -11.64
C LEU A 172 21.05 15.87 -11.38
N VAL A 173 21.40 16.37 -10.21
CA VAL A 173 22.78 16.44 -9.73
C VAL A 173 22.89 15.87 -8.30
N VAL A 174 24.10 15.49 -7.91
CA VAL A 174 24.38 15.01 -6.54
C VAL A 174 23.94 16.06 -5.51
N GLY A 175 23.19 15.61 -4.50
CA GLY A 175 22.61 16.48 -3.46
C GLY A 175 21.18 16.93 -3.73
N ASP A 176 20.64 16.72 -4.93
CA ASP A 176 19.24 17.00 -5.21
C ASP A 176 18.32 16.13 -4.36
N ARG A 177 17.10 16.62 -4.11
CA ARG A 177 16.06 15.90 -3.39
C ARG A 177 15.03 15.36 -4.37
N VAL A 178 14.76 14.06 -4.27
CA VAL A 178 13.68 13.37 -4.95
C VAL A 178 12.59 13.06 -3.94
N VAL A 179 11.35 13.45 -4.23
CA VAL A 179 10.22 13.29 -3.32
C VAL A 179 9.24 12.28 -3.91
N PHE A 180 9.16 11.10 -3.30
CA PHE A 180 8.19 10.07 -3.65
C PHE A 180 6.88 10.34 -2.92
N GLY A 181 5.78 10.31 -3.65
CA GLY A 181 4.42 10.45 -3.11
C GLY A 181 3.83 9.13 -2.65
N ASP A 182 2.78 9.22 -1.86
CA ASP A 182 1.99 8.08 -1.37
C ASP A 182 2.84 7.00 -0.66
N MET A 183 3.75 7.44 0.21
CA MET A 183 4.71 6.59 0.89
C MET A 183 4.33 6.23 2.34
N ALA A 184 3.06 6.42 2.74
CA ALA A 184 2.59 6.03 4.08
C ALA A 184 2.06 4.59 4.13
N ILE A 185 1.30 4.16 3.13
CA ILE A 185 0.66 2.85 3.09
C ILE A 185 1.72 1.77 2.85
N TYR A 186 1.75 0.77 3.74
CA TYR A 186 2.72 -0.36 3.76
C TYR A 186 4.18 0.07 3.79
N THR A 187 4.58 1.08 3.04
CA THR A 187 5.96 1.55 2.90
C THR A 187 6.62 1.76 4.25
N MET A 188 5.99 2.51 5.17
CA MET A 188 6.56 2.76 6.49
C MET A 188 6.66 1.52 7.37
N VAL A 189 5.73 0.57 7.27
CA VAL A 189 5.67 -0.62 8.14
C VAL A 189 6.43 -1.81 7.59
N LYS A 190 6.71 -1.84 6.29
CA LYS A 190 7.51 -2.88 5.62
C LYS A 190 9.00 -2.56 5.56
N ASN A 191 9.44 -1.44 6.12
CA ASN A 191 10.83 -1.04 6.12
C ASN A 191 11.75 -2.10 6.76
N ASN A 192 12.92 -2.22 6.20
CA ASN A 192 13.97 -3.11 6.71
C ASN A 192 15.35 -2.46 6.59
N THR A 193 16.34 -3.11 7.17
CA THR A 193 17.73 -2.61 7.24
C THR A 193 18.70 -3.49 6.47
N PHE A 194 18.26 -4.14 5.40
CA PHE A 194 19.12 -4.94 4.55
C PHE A 194 20.34 -4.14 4.07
N ASN A 195 21.51 -4.75 3.99
CA ASN A 195 22.80 -4.11 3.71
C ASN A 195 23.19 -2.97 4.66
N GLY A 196 22.57 -2.87 5.83
CA GLY A 196 22.82 -1.77 6.76
C GLY A 196 22.20 -0.44 6.35
N MET A 197 21.21 -0.47 5.43
CA MET A 197 20.46 0.73 5.07
C MET A 197 19.79 1.31 6.31
N PRO A 198 19.98 2.62 6.60
CA PRO A 198 19.30 3.27 7.71
C PRO A 198 17.81 3.37 7.43
N LEU A 199 16.99 3.24 8.47
CA LEU A 199 15.56 3.55 8.36
C LEU A 199 15.36 5.05 8.15
N PRO A 200 14.40 5.48 7.30
CA PRO A 200 14.06 6.88 7.14
C PRO A 200 13.51 7.48 8.45
N ASN A 201 13.98 8.64 8.84
CA ASN A 201 13.40 9.38 9.97
C ASN A 201 11.93 9.72 9.70
N ILE A 202 11.12 9.78 10.74
CA ILE A 202 9.71 10.15 10.65
C ILE A 202 9.56 11.60 11.08
N VAL A 203 9.00 12.39 10.17
CA VAL A 203 8.73 13.82 10.38
C VAL A 203 7.22 14.04 10.20
N ALA A 204 6.58 14.68 11.16
CA ALA A 204 5.21 15.16 11.02
C ALA A 204 5.22 16.60 10.48
N VAL A 205 4.32 16.88 9.53
CA VAL A 205 4.15 18.23 8.96
C VAL A 205 2.71 18.66 9.19
N SER A 206 2.51 19.80 9.85
CA SER A 206 1.18 20.37 10.07
C SER A 206 0.62 21.01 8.81
N PRO A 207 -0.71 21.27 8.74
CA PRO A 207 -1.29 22.04 7.63
C PRO A 207 -0.75 23.46 7.49
N SER A 208 -0.16 24.04 8.55
CA SER A 208 0.52 25.35 8.51
C SER A 208 1.95 25.28 7.96
N GLY A 209 2.46 24.07 7.69
CA GLY A 209 3.83 23.84 7.23
C GLY A 209 4.87 23.75 8.34
N GLU A 210 4.43 23.79 9.61
CA GLU A 210 5.32 23.49 10.73
C GLU A 210 5.65 22.00 10.74
N TRP A 211 6.88 21.65 11.11
CA TRP A 211 7.33 20.27 11.14
C TRP A 211 8.02 19.92 12.46
N GLU A 212 7.90 18.65 12.82
CA GLU A 212 8.60 18.09 13.98
C GLU A 212 9.15 16.71 13.66
N ILE A 213 10.29 16.35 14.23
CA ILE A 213 10.85 15.01 14.14
C ILE A 213 10.10 14.14 15.17
N VAL A 214 9.28 13.22 14.65
CA VAL A 214 8.54 12.25 15.47
C VAL A 214 9.47 11.14 15.94
N ARG A 215 10.38 10.69 15.06
CA ARG A 215 11.35 9.65 15.36
C ARG A 215 12.59 9.77 14.49
N GLU A 216 13.75 9.67 15.12
CA GLU A 216 15.04 9.46 14.47
C GLU A 216 15.45 8.00 14.62
N PHE A 217 16.09 7.48 13.57
CA PHE A 217 16.66 6.14 13.53
C PHE A 217 18.16 6.20 13.34
N GLY A 218 18.88 5.27 13.98
CA GLY A 218 20.33 5.24 13.92
C GLY A 218 20.88 3.82 13.85
N TYR A 219 22.21 3.70 14.06
CA TYR A 219 22.90 2.42 14.01
C TYR A 219 22.36 1.40 15.02
N ASP A 220 21.87 1.85 16.16
CA ASP A 220 21.33 0.95 17.19
C ASP A 220 20.07 0.23 16.71
N ASP A 221 19.23 0.88 15.88
CA ASP A 221 18.04 0.24 15.29
C ASP A 221 18.43 -0.92 14.37
N PHE A 222 19.54 -0.81 13.66
CA PHE A 222 20.12 -1.92 12.87
C PHE A 222 20.73 -2.98 13.78
N LYS A 223 21.61 -2.59 14.71
CA LYS A 223 22.37 -3.49 15.58
C LYS A 223 21.46 -4.36 16.45
N MET A 224 20.37 -3.80 16.98
CA MET A 224 19.44 -4.53 17.84
C MET A 224 18.64 -5.62 17.11
N ARG A 225 18.73 -5.71 15.79
CA ARG A 225 18.08 -6.75 14.97
C ARG A 225 19.00 -7.94 14.66
N LEU A 226 20.27 -7.84 15.01
CA LEU A 226 21.29 -8.88 14.86
C LEU A 226 21.41 -9.73 16.13
#